data_848ea88f9906fecbbf826f74b2978151
#
_entry.id   848ea88f9906fecbbf826f74b2978151
#
_cell.length_a   1.000
_cell.length_b   1.000
_cell.length_c   1.000
_cell.angle_alpha   90.00
_cell.angle_beta   90.00
_cell.angle_gamma   90.00
#
_symmetry.space_group_name_H-M   'P 1'
#
loop_
_entity.id
_entity.type
_entity.pdbx_description
1 polymer ?
#
loop_
_entity_poly.entity_id
_entity_poly.type
_entity_poly.pdbx_seq_one_letter_code
_entity_poly.pdbx_strand_id
1 'polypeptide(L)'
;YISTSGGAAGIFPYVQVLDLPYLMSSDRVAEHVLAGDFTRKIRELALADSKGKIRLMTIGNTGGWRNFANTRRRITQPSDMKGLKIRTVVADLPQELVRSLGASPTPIPWPELFTSFQTGVVEGSKNGITDIMNMKFPDAGLKYVTLDGHAYMGALWWMSNAKFSSMPESMRRVVVDGFAALQQATFASPKRKSIKAYEDFVAGGGNLYVPTPAQKASFKKAAAPVYKWFKSNVKNGSVVFNALTYAVSKAEADIAVGMTQDLN
;
A
#
# COMPACT_ATOMS: atom_id res chain seq x y z
N TYR A 1 -3.22 -0.54 -18.21
CA TYR A 1 -3.52 0.41 -17.15
C TYR A 1 -2.87 -0.01 -15.83
N ILE A 2 -2.29 0.92 -15.13
CA ILE A 2 -1.75 0.73 -13.77
C ILE A 2 -2.59 1.54 -12.77
N SER A 3 -2.84 0.97 -11.60
CA SER A 3 -3.50 1.66 -10.49
C SER A 3 -2.90 1.26 -9.14
N THR A 4 -3.12 2.09 -8.13
CA THR A 4 -3.03 1.65 -6.73
C THR A 4 -4.34 0.96 -6.32
N SER A 5 -4.35 0.31 -5.17
CA SER A 5 -5.55 -0.26 -4.55
C SER A 5 -6.69 0.77 -4.43
N GLY A 6 -6.38 1.98 -3.93
CA GLY A 6 -7.36 3.05 -3.84
C GLY A 6 -7.86 3.56 -5.20
N GLY A 7 -6.99 3.59 -6.22
CA GLY A 7 -7.37 4.00 -7.57
C GLY A 7 -8.29 3.01 -8.29
N ALA A 8 -8.26 1.72 -7.92
CA ALA A 8 -9.14 0.69 -8.46
C ALA A 8 -10.39 0.43 -7.59
N ALA A 9 -10.48 1.04 -6.41
CA ALA A 9 -11.52 0.75 -5.42
C ALA A 9 -12.95 1.01 -5.92
N GLY A 10 -13.14 1.99 -6.81
CA GLY A 10 -14.45 2.29 -7.41
C GLY A 10 -14.98 1.19 -8.32
N ILE A 11 -14.09 0.36 -8.89
CA ILE A 11 -14.46 -0.76 -9.77
C ILE A 11 -14.38 -2.08 -9.02
N PHE A 12 -13.31 -2.27 -8.25
CA PHE A 12 -13.02 -3.48 -7.50
C PHE A 12 -12.79 -3.14 -6.02
N PRO A 13 -13.84 -2.92 -5.21
CA PRO A 13 -13.70 -2.44 -3.83
C PRO A 13 -12.80 -3.31 -2.94
N TYR A 14 -12.80 -4.62 -3.17
CA TYR A 14 -12.02 -5.58 -2.40
C TYR A 14 -10.51 -5.47 -2.57
N VAL A 15 -10.00 -4.81 -3.64
CA VAL A 15 -8.54 -4.63 -3.78
C VAL A 15 -7.96 -3.70 -2.72
N GLN A 16 -8.80 -2.93 -2.02
CA GLN A 16 -8.41 -2.16 -0.84
C GLN A 16 -7.84 -3.03 0.30
N VAL A 17 -8.04 -4.36 0.25
CA VAL A 17 -7.41 -5.32 1.16
C VAL A 17 -5.88 -5.15 1.25
N LEU A 18 -5.25 -4.68 0.18
CA LEU A 18 -3.81 -4.39 0.11
C LEU A 18 -3.41 -3.17 0.98
N ASP A 19 -4.35 -2.28 1.28
CA ASP A 19 -4.15 -1.11 2.15
C ASP A 19 -4.56 -1.38 3.61
N LEU A 20 -4.98 -2.62 3.96
CA LEU A 20 -5.27 -2.98 5.35
C LEU A 20 -4.02 -2.82 6.20
N PRO A 21 -4.11 -2.04 7.30
CA PRO A 21 -2.92 -1.64 8.03
C PRO A 21 -2.29 -2.80 8.82
N TYR A 22 -0.97 -2.82 8.86
CA TYR A 22 -0.15 -3.68 9.73
C TYR A 22 -0.37 -5.20 9.59
N LEU A 23 -0.85 -5.69 8.43
CA LEU A 23 -1.02 -7.12 8.17
C LEU A 23 0.26 -7.76 7.65
N MET A 24 0.98 -7.11 6.76
CA MET A 24 2.26 -7.61 6.25
C MET A 24 3.39 -7.13 7.15
N SER A 25 4.28 -8.03 7.56
CA SER A 25 5.32 -7.73 8.55
C SER A 25 6.65 -7.26 7.96
N SER A 26 6.92 -7.55 6.68
CA SER A 26 8.17 -7.21 6.00
C SER A 26 8.02 -7.20 4.49
N ASP A 27 9.04 -6.67 3.77
CA ASP A 27 9.12 -6.76 2.31
C ASP A 27 9.07 -8.20 1.83
N ARG A 28 9.81 -9.11 2.47
CA ARG A 28 9.84 -10.53 2.08
C ARG A 28 8.45 -11.17 2.17
N VAL A 29 7.71 -10.89 3.24
CA VAL A 29 6.33 -11.39 3.41
C VAL A 29 5.42 -10.78 2.35
N ALA A 30 5.48 -9.46 2.13
CA ALA A 30 4.64 -8.79 1.14
C ALA A 30 4.91 -9.32 -0.29
N GLU A 31 6.16 -9.46 -0.67
CA GLU A 31 6.57 -9.97 -1.98
C GLU A 31 6.15 -11.43 -2.18
N HIS A 32 6.33 -12.28 -1.16
CA HIS A 32 5.89 -13.69 -1.21
C HIS A 32 4.36 -13.79 -1.40
N VAL A 33 3.59 -13.01 -0.64
CA VAL A 33 2.13 -12.96 -0.75
C VAL A 33 1.70 -12.48 -2.14
N LEU A 34 2.30 -11.39 -2.64
CA LEU A 34 1.92 -10.79 -3.92
C LEU A 34 2.38 -11.62 -5.14
N ALA A 35 3.43 -12.40 -5.02
CA ALA A 35 3.85 -13.36 -6.04
C ALA A 35 3.06 -14.67 -6.02
N GLY A 36 2.34 -14.95 -4.93
CA GLY A 36 1.67 -16.23 -4.68
C GLY A 36 0.18 -16.28 -5.04
N ASP A 37 -0.48 -17.26 -4.43
CA ASP A 37 -1.88 -17.63 -4.66
C ASP A 37 -2.88 -16.50 -4.31
N PHE A 38 -2.51 -15.61 -3.41
CA PHE A 38 -3.34 -14.45 -3.10
C PHE A 38 -3.62 -13.58 -4.33
N THR A 39 -2.59 -13.27 -5.13
CA THR A 39 -2.76 -12.52 -6.40
C THR A 39 -3.62 -13.28 -7.39
N ARG A 40 -3.51 -14.61 -7.44
CA ARG A 40 -4.37 -15.46 -8.28
C ARG A 40 -5.85 -15.30 -7.86
N LYS A 41 -6.13 -15.33 -6.57
CA LYS A 41 -7.49 -15.12 -6.04
C LYS A 41 -8.07 -13.76 -6.42
N ILE A 42 -7.30 -12.69 -6.28
CA ILE A 42 -7.72 -11.33 -6.71
C ILE A 42 -7.96 -11.29 -8.22
N ARG A 43 -7.14 -11.97 -9.02
CA ARG A 43 -7.27 -12.06 -10.48
C ARG A 43 -8.58 -12.74 -10.89
N GLU A 44 -8.94 -13.85 -10.25
CA GLU A 44 -10.19 -14.59 -10.48
C GLU A 44 -11.41 -13.72 -10.16
N LEU A 45 -11.40 -13.06 -8.99
CA LEU A 45 -12.48 -12.16 -8.58
C LEU A 45 -12.65 -10.98 -9.56
N ALA A 46 -11.56 -10.35 -9.98
CA ALA A 46 -11.60 -9.21 -10.89
C ALA A 46 -12.16 -9.61 -12.28
N LEU A 47 -11.75 -10.76 -12.77
CA LEU A 47 -12.25 -11.28 -14.05
C LEU A 47 -13.74 -11.60 -13.95
N ALA A 48 -14.18 -12.25 -12.89
CA ALA A 48 -15.59 -12.57 -12.66
C ALA A 48 -16.45 -11.30 -12.50
N ASP A 49 -16.03 -10.36 -11.62
CA ASP A 49 -16.80 -9.13 -11.36
C ASP A 49 -16.88 -8.20 -12.58
N SER A 50 -15.86 -8.19 -13.43
CA SER A 50 -15.88 -7.46 -14.71
C SER A 50 -16.62 -8.19 -15.83
N LYS A 51 -17.29 -9.32 -15.52
CA LYS A 51 -17.94 -10.18 -16.53
C LYS A 51 -16.99 -10.59 -17.66
N GLY A 52 -15.77 -10.95 -17.29
CA GLY A 52 -14.74 -11.38 -18.22
C GLY A 52 -14.06 -10.26 -19.03
N LYS A 53 -14.27 -8.99 -18.68
CA LYS A 53 -13.74 -7.85 -19.48
C LYS A 53 -12.34 -7.42 -19.08
N ILE A 54 -12.03 -7.43 -17.78
CA ILE A 54 -10.79 -6.87 -17.22
C ILE A 54 -9.99 -7.99 -16.55
N ARG A 55 -8.74 -8.11 -16.92
CA ARG A 55 -7.78 -9.06 -16.38
C ARG A 55 -6.74 -8.33 -15.52
N LEU A 56 -6.55 -8.77 -14.29
CA LEU A 56 -5.39 -8.41 -13.50
C LEU A 56 -4.19 -9.23 -13.98
N MET A 57 -3.13 -8.58 -14.41
CA MET A 57 -1.93 -9.25 -14.90
C MET A 57 -0.98 -9.58 -13.75
N THR A 58 -0.68 -8.60 -12.91
CA THR A 58 0.16 -8.78 -11.73
C THR A 58 -0.10 -7.71 -10.67
N ILE A 59 0.38 -7.97 -9.45
CA ILE A 59 0.45 -6.99 -8.37
C ILE A 59 1.92 -6.87 -7.97
N GLY A 60 2.48 -5.68 -8.05
CA GLY A 60 3.83 -5.36 -7.60
C GLY A 60 3.83 -4.25 -6.57
N ASN A 61 4.87 -3.42 -6.56
CA ASN A 61 5.03 -2.29 -5.63
C ASN A 61 5.29 -0.99 -6.39
N THR A 62 4.76 0.15 -5.90
CA THR A 62 4.98 1.47 -6.50
C THR A 62 5.97 2.33 -5.73
N GLY A 63 6.02 2.25 -4.40
CA GLY A 63 6.78 3.20 -3.58
C GLY A 63 7.21 2.68 -2.21
N GLY A 64 7.24 1.36 -2.00
CA GLY A 64 7.60 0.76 -0.72
C GLY A 64 6.45 0.75 0.29
N TRP A 65 6.71 1.20 1.49
CA TRP A 65 5.75 1.27 2.58
C TRP A 65 5.11 2.64 2.70
N ARG A 66 3.81 2.67 2.97
CA ARG A 66 3.12 3.88 3.39
C ARG A 66 3.49 4.21 4.83
N ASN A 67 3.82 5.47 5.04
CA ASN A 67 4.17 6.03 6.33
C ASN A 67 3.35 7.30 6.56
N PHE A 68 2.98 7.61 7.81
CA PHE A 68 2.36 8.87 8.12
C PHE A 68 3.39 10.00 8.04
N ALA A 69 3.02 11.06 7.32
CA ALA A 69 3.84 12.25 7.15
C ALA A 69 2.99 13.50 7.38
N ASN A 70 3.58 14.57 7.99
CA ASN A 70 2.83 15.78 8.25
C ASN A 70 3.74 17.02 8.36
N THR A 71 3.10 18.20 8.40
CA THR A 71 3.75 19.51 8.51
C THR A 71 3.91 20.00 9.96
N ARG A 72 3.30 19.35 10.95
CA ARG A 72 3.06 19.90 12.29
C ARG A 72 3.98 19.35 13.37
N ARG A 73 4.08 18.02 13.50
CA ARG A 73 4.75 17.38 14.63
C ARG A 73 5.16 15.94 14.37
N ARG A 74 6.08 15.47 15.20
CA ARG A 74 6.40 14.04 15.24
C ARG A 74 5.19 13.26 15.77
N ILE A 75 4.91 12.12 15.14
CA ILE A 75 3.88 11.16 15.53
C ILE A 75 4.60 9.95 16.11
N THR A 76 4.38 9.65 17.38
CA THR A 76 5.00 8.51 18.08
C THR A 76 3.98 7.47 18.53
N GLN A 77 2.73 7.87 18.63
CA GLN A 77 1.60 7.07 19.09
C GLN A 77 0.29 7.56 18.45
N PRO A 78 -0.79 6.75 18.44
CA PRO A 78 -2.06 7.14 17.81
C PRO A 78 -2.64 8.48 18.33
N SER A 79 -2.50 8.80 19.62
CA SER A 79 -3.01 10.05 20.17
C SER A 79 -2.37 11.30 19.56
N ASP A 80 -1.16 11.19 19.02
CA ASP A 80 -0.49 12.32 18.35
C ASP A 80 -1.15 12.67 17.01
N MET A 81 -1.98 11.76 16.47
CA MET A 81 -2.77 11.98 15.25
C MET A 81 -3.97 12.89 15.48
N LYS A 82 -4.41 13.03 16.73
CA LYS A 82 -5.63 13.81 17.07
C LYS A 82 -5.53 15.26 16.56
N GLY A 83 -6.58 15.67 15.84
CA GLY A 83 -6.70 17.03 15.30
C GLY A 83 -5.95 17.26 13.98
N LEU A 84 -5.15 16.31 13.49
CA LEU A 84 -4.51 16.45 12.18
C LEU A 84 -5.51 16.19 11.05
N LYS A 85 -5.45 17.02 10.02
CA LYS A 85 -6.13 16.81 8.74
C LYS A 85 -5.22 16.00 7.83
N ILE A 86 -5.52 14.71 7.69
CA ILE A 86 -4.69 13.78 6.91
C ILE A 86 -5.33 13.51 5.55
N ARG A 87 -4.63 13.84 4.48
CA ARG A 87 -5.06 13.50 3.13
C ARG A 87 -5.15 11.98 2.96
N THR A 88 -6.21 11.55 2.31
CA THR A 88 -6.36 10.19 1.81
C THR A 88 -6.61 10.19 0.30
N VAL A 89 -6.39 9.07 -0.37
CA VAL A 89 -6.97 8.84 -1.70
C VAL A 89 -8.50 8.80 -1.56
N VAL A 90 -9.20 9.01 -2.68
CA VAL A 90 -10.68 8.95 -2.73
C VAL A 90 -11.12 7.48 -2.66
N ALA A 91 -11.05 6.89 -1.48
CA ALA A 91 -11.46 5.52 -1.17
C ALA A 91 -11.80 5.43 0.32
N ASP A 92 -12.66 4.49 0.69
CA ASP A 92 -13.22 4.44 2.05
C ASP A 92 -12.25 3.89 3.10
N LEU A 93 -11.56 2.79 2.80
CA LEU A 93 -10.64 2.16 3.76
C LEU A 93 -9.55 3.12 4.28
N PRO A 94 -8.84 3.89 3.43
CA PRO A 94 -7.87 4.87 3.90
C PRO A 94 -8.47 5.93 4.82
N GLN A 95 -9.72 6.31 4.61
CA GLN A 95 -10.43 7.25 5.48
C GLN A 95 -10.74 6.62 6.83
N GLU A 96 -11.23 5.37 6.85
CA GLU A 96 -11.50 4.64 8.08
C GLU A 96 -10.24 4.43 8.92
N LEU A 97 -9.10 4.15 8.29
CA LEU A 97 -7.82 4.08 8.98
C LEU A 97 -7.49 5.41 9.69
N VAL A 98 -7.60 6.53 8.98
CA VAL A 98 -7.30 7.85 9.55
C VAL A 98 -8.24 8.17 10.72
N ARG A 99 -9.55 7.87 10.59
CA ARG A 99 -10.54 8.05 11.68
C ARG A 99 -10.22 7.18 12.88
N SER A 100 -9.87 5.92 12.67
CA SER A 100 -9.54 4.97 13.76
C SER A 100 -8.35 5.40 14.60
N LEU A 101 -7.46 6.21 14.02
CA LEU A 101 -6.28 6.78 14.70
C LEU A 101 -6.56 8.17 15.31
N GLY A 102 -7.81 8.68 15.22
CA GLY A 102 -8.22 9.93 15.82
C GLY A 102 -7.93 11.20 14.99
N ALA A 103 -7.51 11.05 13.74
CA ALA A 103 -7.31 12.15 12.81
C ALA A 103 -8.54 12.36 11.89
N SER A 104 -8.56 13.49 11.18
CA SER A 104 -9.61 13.84 10.22
C SER A 104 -9.16 13.49 8.80
N PRO A 105 -9.80 12.53 8.11
CA PRO A 105 -9.47 12.22 6.73
C PRO A 105 -10.01 13.29 5.79
N THR A 106 -9.18 13.68 4.81
CA THR A 106 -9.54 14.61 3.75
C THR A 106 -9.24 13.94 2.41
N PRO A 107 -10.24 13.38 1.70
CA PRO A 107 -10.02 12.74 0.41
C PRO A 107 -9.72 13.80 -0.66
N ILE A 108 -8.51 13.73 -1.24
CA ILE A 108 -8.02 14.67 -2.26
C ILE A 108 -7.34 13.86 -3.37
N PRO A 109 -7.63 14.14 -4.66
CA PRO A 109 -6.92 13.56 -5.77
C PRO A 109 -5.41 13.84 -5.71
N TRP A 110 -4.62 12.90 -6.23
CA TRP A 110 -3.16 12.97 -6.13
C TRP A 110 -2.53 14.26 -6.71
N PRO A 111 -2.96 14.76 -7.89
CA PRO A 111 -2.37 15.97 -8.47
C PRO A 111 -2.58 17.24 -7.64
N GLU A 112 -3.60 17.27 -6.78
CA GLU A 112 -3.96 18.43 -5.96
C GLU A 112 -3.22 18.50 -4.62
N LEU A 113 -2.47 17.45 -4.26
CA LEU A 113 -1.94 17.29 -2.91
C LEU A 113 -0.86 18.30 -2.57
N PHE A 114 0.04 18.63 -3.50
CA PHE A 114 1.08 19.63 -3.29
C PHE A 114 0.49 21.00 -2.89
N THR A 115 -0.45 21.49 -3.67
CA THR A 115 -1.15 22.75 -3.41
C THR A 115 -1.96 22.69 -2.11
N SER A 116 -2.55 21.53 -1.78
CA SER A 116 -3.30 21.35 -0.55
C SER A 116 -2.42 21.42 0.71
N PHE A 117 -1.15 21.03 0.63
CA PHE A 117 -0.17 21.28 1.69
C PHE A 117 0.19 22.77 1.79
N GLN A 118 0.49 23.43 0.65
CA GLN A 118 0.86 24.84 0.64
C GLN A 118 -0.23 25.74 1.23
N THR A 119 -1.49 25.45 0.93
CA THR A 119 -2.64 26.23 1.39
C THR A 119 -3.17 25.79 2.77
N GLY A 120 -2.61 24.74 3.38
CA GLY A 120 -3.04 24.24 4.68
C GLY A 120 -4.40 23.55 4.69
N VAL A 121 -4.95 23.19 3.52
CA VAL A 121 -6.18 22.36 3.41
C VAL A 121 -5.97 21.03 4.11
N VAL A 122 -4.77 20.46 3.98
CA VAL A 122 -4.33 19.29 4.74
C VAL A 122 -3.01 19.57 5.45
N GLU A 123 -2.79 18.84 6.55
CA GLU A 123 -1.57 18.93 7.36
C GLU A 123 -0.71 17.68 7.25
N GLY A 124 -1.23 16.60 6.70
CA GLY A 124 -0.51 15.35 6.54
C GLY A 124 -1.05 14.47 5.41
N SER A 125 -0.30 13.41 5.16
CA SER A 125 -0.64 12.38 4.18
C SER A 125 -0.03 11.05 4.60
N LYS A 126 -0.27 9.98 3.82
CA LYS A 126 0.30 8.65 4.02
C LYS A 126 0.85 8.14 2.70
N ASN A 127 2.17 8.21 2.57
CA ASN A 127 2.88 7.93 1.33
C ASN A 127 4.22 7.22 1.60
N GLY A 128 4.79 6.63 0.55
CA GLY A 128 6.19 6.21 0.55
C GLY A 128 7.13 7.41 0.49
N ILE A 129 8.34 7.26 1.01
CA ILE A 129 9.34 8.35 1.01
C ILE A 129 9.71 8.79 -0.41
N THR A 130 9.75 7.86 -1.36
CA THR A 130 10.04 8.17 -2.76
C THR A 130 8.97 9.06 -3.39
N ASP A 131 7.68 8.85 -3.03
CA ASP A 131 6.60 9.71 -3.49
C ASP A 131 6.71 11.11 -2.88
N ILE A 132 7.01 11.18 -1.58
CA ILE A 132 7.19 12.44 -0.84
C ILE A 132 8.26 13.31 -1.50
N MET A 133 9.41 12.70 -1.83
CA MET A 133 10.54 13.42 -2.45
C MET A 133 10.26 13.78 -3.91
N ASN A 134 9.72 12.85 -4.71
CA ASN A 134 9.40 13.09 -6.12
C ASN A 134 8.36 14.21 -6.32
N MET A 135 7.39 14.31 -5.40
CA MET A 135 6.36 15.36 -5.42
C MET A 135 6.79 16.64 -4.71
N LYS A 136 8.04 16.70 -4.23
CA LYS A 136 8.59 17.86 -3.53
C LYS A 136 7.75 18.33 -2.34
N PHE A 137 7.10 17.41 -1.61
CA PHE A 137 6.27 17.79 -0.46
C PHE A 137 7.03 18.52 0.65
N PRO A 138 8.35 18.32 0.86
CA PRO A 138 9.12 19.18 1.76
C PRO A 138 9.05 20.67 1.39
N ASP A 139 9.02 21.03 0.09
CA ASP A 139 8.89 22.42 -0.39
C ASP A 139 7.50 23.00 -0.06
N ALA A 140 6.50 22.14 0.14
CA ALA A 140 5.16 22.51 0.61
C ALA A 140 5.01 22.43 2.14
N GLY A 141 6.12 22.31 2.88
CA GLY A 141 6.15 22.35 4.35
C GLY A 141 6.07 21.00 5.05
N LEU A 142 6.06 19.85 4.34
CA LEU A 142 6.07 18.54 4.97
C LEU A 142 7.43 18.26 5.62
N LYS A 143 7.44 18.12 6.95
CA LYS A 143 8.67 18.04 7.77
C LYS A 143 8.83 16.76 8.57
N TYR A 144 7.75 16.07 8.90
CA TYR A 144 7.78 14.95 9.83
C TYR A 144 7.30 13.68 9.12
N VAL A 145 8.09 12.62 9.17
CA VAL A 145 7.73 11.29 8.67
C VAL A 145 7.94 10.28 9.78
N THR A 146 6.88 9.54 10.11
CA THR A 146 6.93 8.42 11.03
C THR A 146 6.93 7.12 10.25
N LEU A 147 7.99 6.33 10.37
CA LEU A 147 8.20 5.08 9.64
C LEU A 147 7.39 3.93 10.27
N ASP A 148 6.09 4.11 10.35
CA ASP A 148 5.16 3.13 10.91
C ASP A 148 4.90 1.94 9.97
N GLY A 149 5.07 2.13 8.66
CA GLY A 149 4.96 1.06 7.66
C GLY A 149 3.60 0.38 7.66
N HIS A 150 2.51 1.17 7.72
CA HIS A 150 1.16 0.60 7.90
C HIS A 150 0.65 -0.19 6.70
N ALA A 151 1.10 0.08 5.47
CA ALA A 151 0.68 -0.69 4.31
C ALA A 151 1.78 -0.76 3.24
N TYR A 152 1.91 -1.92 2.59
CA TYR A 152 2.79 -2.10 1.43
C TYR A 152 2.08 -1.57 0.19
N MET A 153 2.72 -0.68 -0.57
CA MET A 153 2.08 0.04 -1.68
C MET A 153 1.88 -0.83 -2.91
N GLY A 154 0.80 -1.60 -2.92
CA GLY A 154 0.45 -2.46 -4.04
C GLY A 154 0.18 -1.66 -5.32
N ALA A 155 0.83 -2.06 -6.41
CA ALA A 155 0.56 -1.62 -7.77
C ALA A 155 -0.14 -2.76 -8.52
N LEU A 156 -1.27 -2.44 -9.14
CA LEU A 156 -2.08 -3.41 -9.88
C LEU A 156 -2.01 -3.08 -11.38
N TRP A 157 -1.59 -4.05 -12.19
CA TRP A 157 -1.54 -3.92 -13.65
C TRP A 157 -2.71 -4.65 -14.29
N TRP A 158 -3.48 -3.90 -15.05
CA TRP A 158 -4.72 -4.35 -15.67
C TRP A 158 -4.60 -4.39 -17.19
N MET A 159 -5.28 -5.35 -17.80
CA MET A 159 -5.35 -5.48 -19.25
C MET A 159 -6.77 -5.84 -19.70
N SER A 160 -7.15 -5.41 -20.89
CA SER A 160 -8.37 -5.91 -21.55
C SER A 160 -8.26 -7.42 -21.74
N ASN A 161 -9.23 -8.17 -21.19
CA ASN A 161 -9.25 -9.61 -21.36
C ASN A 161 -9.52 -10.01 -22.81
N ALA A 162 -10.36 -9.26 -23.55
CA ALA A 162 -10.60 -9.50 -24.98
C ALA A 162 -9.31 -9.36 -25.78
N LYS A 163 -8.50 -8.30 -25.50
CA LYS A 163 -7.21 -8.11 -26.15
C LYS A 163 -6.23 -9.22 -25.82
N PHE A 164 -6.14 -9.63 -24.55
CA PHE A 164 -5.29 -10.75 -24.15
C PHE A 164 -5.70 -12.05 -24.83
N SER A 165 -6.99 -12.35 -24.85
CA SER A 165 -7.52 -13.60 -25.44
C SER A 165 -7.42 -13.65 -26.98
N SER A 166 -7.38 -12.50 -27.67
CA SER A 166 -7.18 -12.42 -29.11
C SER A 166 -5.75 -12.67 -29.57
N MET A 167 -4.79 -12.71 -28.64
CA MET A 167 -3.40 -12.99 -28.94
C MET A 167 -3.17 -14.48 -29.17
N PRO A 168 -2.28 -14.89 -30.13
CA PRO A 168 -1.78 -16.24 -30.20
C PRO A 168 -1.19 -16.70 -28.85
N GLU A 169 -1.21 -18.00 -28.58
CA GLU A 169 -0.72 -18.55 -27.32
C GLU A 169 0.73 -18.16 -27.04
N SER A 170 1.59 -18.19 -28.04
CA SER A 170 3.00 -17.77 -27.91
C SER A 170 3.14 -16.33 -27.43
N MET A 171 2.34 -15.39 -27.96
CA MET A 171 2.33 -14.00 -27.50
C MET A 171 1.78 -13.87 -26.09
N ARG A 172 0.73 -14.63 -25.73
CA ARG A 172 0.19 -14.61 -24.35
C ARG A 172 1.24 -15.06 -23.34
N ARG A 173 2.06 -16.05 -23.66
CA ARG A 173 3.20 -16.49 -22.82
C ARG A 173 4.19 -15.35 -22.62
N VAL A 174 4.65 -14.71 -23.69
CA VAL A 174 5.57 -13.55 -23.60
C VAL A 174 4.99 -12.43 -22.74
N VAL A 175 3.69 -12.13 -22.89
CA VAL A 175 3.03 -11.11 -22.06
C VAL A 175 3.01 -11.52 -20.59
N VAL A 176 2.69 -12.76 -20.26
CA VAL A 176 2.69 -13.27 -18.87
C VAL A 176 4.08 -13.19 -18.26
N ASP A 177 5.10 -13.66 -19.00
CA ASP A 177 6.50 -13.62 -18.55
C ASP A 177 7.00 -12.19 -18.37
N GLY A 178 6.60 -11.28 -19.27
CA GLY A 178 6.91 -9.86 -19.15
C GLY A 178 6.31 -9.24 -17.88
N PHE A 179 5.07 -9.61 -17.51
CA PHE A 179 4.47 -9.13 -16.25
C PHE A 179 5.10 -9.78 -15.00
N ALA A 180 5.59 -11.02 -15.09
CA ALA A 180 6.36 -11.64 -14.02
C ALA A 180 7.69 -10.90 -13.80
N ALA A 181 8.43 -10.60 -14.87
CA ALA A 181 9.66 -9.82 -14.81
C ALA A 181 9.41 -8.39 -14.27
N LEU A 182 8.34 -7.74 -14.73
CA LEU A 182 7.91 -6.43 -14.23
C LEU A 182 7.65 -6.46 -12.71
N GLN A 183 6.97 -7.49 -12.21
CA GLN A 183 6.71 -7.66 -10.78
C GLN A 183 8.02 -7.65 -9.98
N GLN A 184 9.02 -8.46 -10.38
CA GLN A 184 10.32 -8.53 -9.72
C GLN A 184 11.06 -7.19 -9.76
N ALA A 185 11.05 -6.52 -10.90
CA ALA A 185 11.65 -5.19 -11.03
C ALA A 185 11.01 -4.15 -10.09
N THR A 186 9.69 -4.23 -9.92
CA THR A 186 8.96 -3.30 -9.04
C THR A 186 9.13 -3.62 -7.56
N PHE A 187 9.44 -4.84 -7.18
CA PHE A 187 9.83 -5.16 -5.80
C PHE A 187 11.21 -4.59 -5.45
N ALA A 188 12.16 -4.66 -6.37
CA ALA A 188 13.53 -4.20 -6.15
C ALA A 188 13.69 -2.66 -6.20
N SER A 189 12.97 -1.99 -7.13
CA SER A 189 13.17 -0.57 -7.42
C SER A 189 12.89 0.35 -6.22
N PRO A 190 11.76 0.23 -5.48
CA PRO A 190 11.50 1.10 -4.34
C PRO A 190 12.53 0.96 -3.22
N LYS A 191 13.04 -0.24 -2.98
CA LYS A 191 14.08 -0.49 -1.95
C LYS A 191 15.33 0.34 -2.20
N ARG A 192 15.83 0.35 -3.44
CA ARG A 192 17.01 1.15 -3.80
C ARG A 192 16.74 2.65 -3.73
N LYS A 193 15.62 3.08 -4.29
CA LYS A 193 15.27 4.49 -4.35
C LYS A 193 14.96 5.09 -2.98
N SER A 194 14.42 4.31 -2.06
CA SER A 194 14.07 4.80 -0.73
C SER A 194 15.28 5.16 0.10
N ILE A 195 16.42 4.46 -0.05
CA ILE A 195 17.65 4.78 0.70
C ILE A 195 18.04 6.24 0.47
N LYS A 196 18.27 6.61 -0.81
CA LYS A 196 18.62 7.98 -1.15
C LYS A 196 17.52 8.98 -0.79
N ALA A 197 16.26 8.61 -0.94
CA ALA A 197 15.14 9.49 -0.60
C ALA A 197 15.07 9.80 0.91
N TYR A 198 15.41 8.84 1.77
CA TYR A 198 15.52 9.08 3.22
C TYR A 198 16.70 10.00 3.54
N GLU A 199 17.86 9.76 2.93
CA GLU A 199 19.05 10.60 3.10
C GLU A 199 18.75 12.04 2.66
N ASP A 200 18.20 12.24 1.48
CA ASP A 200 17.87 13.57 0.93
C ASP A 200 16.81 14.28 1.81
N PHE A 201 15.80 13.55 2.32
CA PHE A 201 14.79 14.12 3.21
C PHE A 201 15.42 14.66 4.50
N VAL A 202 16.32 13.88 5.13
CA VAL A 202 17.02 14.30 6.35
C VAL A 202 17.99 15.44 6.07
N ALA A 203 18.77 15.39 4.99
CA ALA A 203 19.68 16.46 4.58
C ALA A 203 18.95 17.77 4.30
N GLY A 204 17.70 17.71 3.82
CA GLY A 204 16.81 18.86 3.63
C GLY A 204 16.14 19.36 4.91
N GLY A 205 16.50 18.85 6.10
CA GLY A 205 15.94 19.25 7.40
C GLY A 205 14.65 18.51 7.79
N GLY A 206 14.33 17.42 7.10
CA GLY A 206 13.21 16.56 7.44
C GLY A 206 13.48 15.74 8.71
N ASN A 207 12.43 15.49 9.48
CA ASN A 207 12.46 14.72 10.72
C ASN A 207 11.90 13.31 10.49
N LEU A 208 12.78 12.31 10.44
CA LEU A 208 12.41 10.90 10.40
C LEU A 208 12.29 10.35 11.82
N TYR A 209 11.24 9.60 12.06
CA TYR A 209 11.03 8.87 13.30
C TYR A 209 10.75 7.40 13.04
N VAL A 210 11.53 6.53 13.69
CA VAL A 210 11.32 5.07 13.65
C VAL A 210 10.59 4.67 14.94
N PRO A 211 9.33 4.24 14.87
CA PRO A 211 8.60 3.78 16.05
C PRO A 211 9.24 2.54 16.67
N THR A 212 9.25 2.49 17.99
CA THR A 212 9.61 1.27 18.71
C THR A 212 8.58 0.16 18.44
N PRO A 213 8.92 -1.13 18.68
CA PRO A 213 7.95 -2.23 18.54
C PRO A 213 6.66 -2.01 19.35
N ALA A 214 6.77 -1.48 20.57
CA ALA A 214 5.62 -1.17 21.43
C ALA A 214 4.74 -0.06 20.83
N GLN A 215 5.34 0.99 20.29
CA GLN A 215 4.63 2.06 19.61
C GLN A 215 3.94 1.54 18.34
N LYS A 216 4.62 0.75 17.53
CA LYS A 216 4.04 0.12 16.34
C LYS A 216 2.86 -0.79 16.70
N ALA A 217 2.96 -1.54 17.80
CA ALA A 217 1.86 -2.35 18.33
C ALA A 217 0.66 -1.49 18.76
N SER A 218 0.89 -0.28 19.33
CA SER A 218 -0.19 0.65 19.68
C SER A 218 -0.96 1.16 18.47
N PHE A 219 -0.27 1.48 17.36
CA PHE A 219 -0.91 1.82 16.08
C PHE A 219 -1.73 0.66 15.52
N LYS A 220 -1.16 -0.56 15.51
CA LYS A 220 -1.87 -1.77 15.07
C LYS A 220 -3.14 -2.00 15.88
N LYS A 221 -3.08 -1.84 17.20
CA LYS A 221 -4.24 -1.96 18.10
C LYS A 221 -5.30 -0.91 17.80
N ALA A 222 -4.92 0.36 17.63
CA ALA A 222 -5.85 1.44 17.31
C ALA A 222 -6.50 1.27 15.93
N ALA A 223 -5.78 0.69 14.96
CA ALA A 223 -6.28 0.43 13.62
C ALA A 223 -7.15 -0.86 13.51
N ALA A 224 -7.18 -1.73 14.53
CA ALA A 224 -7.91 -2.99 14.48
C ALA A 224 -9.40 -2.89 14.09
N PRO A 225 -10.16 -1.85 14.48
CA PRO A 225 -11.56 -1.69 14.04
C PRO A 225 -11.73 -1.65 12.52
N VAL A 226 -10.71 -1.20 11.77
CA VAL A 226 -10.71 -1.14 10.30
C VAL A 226 -10.90 -2.53 9.67
N TYR A 227 -10.37 -3.58 10.29
CA TYR A 227 -10.53 -4.96 9.78
C TYR A 227 -11.99 -5.43 9.83
N LYS A 228 -12.69 -5.11 10.93
CA LYS A 228 -14.12 -5.42 11.06
C LYS A 228 -14.92 -4.63 10.05
N TRP A 229 -14.66 -3.33 9.96
CA TRP A 229 -15.31 -2.46 9.00
C TRP A 229 -15.15 -2.98 7.56
N PHE A 230 -13.91 -3.30 7.15
CA PHE A 230 -13.61 -3.82 5.81
C PHE A 230 -14.39 -5.10 5.49
N LYS A 231 -14.39 -6.07 6.41
CA LYS A 231 -15.12 -7.33 6.25
C LYS A 231 -16.63 -7.15 6.10
N SER A 232 -17.20 -6.15 6.77
CA SER A 232 -18.65 -5.92 6.81
C SER A 232 -19.15 -4.98 5.69
N ASN A 233 -18.33 -4.06 5.21
CA ASN A 233 -18.77 -2.98 4.32
C ASN A 233 -18.24 -3.11 2.88
N VAL A 234 -17.23 -3.95 2.65
CA VAL A 234 -16.64 -4.11 1.32
C VAL A 234 -17.13 -5.40 0.67
N LYS A 235 -17.64 -5.31 -0.56
CA LYS A 235 -18.02 -6.49 -1.35
C LYS A 235 -16.84 -7.47 -1.41
N ASN A 236 -17.08 -8.73 -1.11
CA ASN A 236 -16.06 -9.78 -0.97
C ASN A 236 -15.00 -9.50 0.13
N GLY A 237 -15.20 -8.50 0.99
CA GLY A 237 -14.24 -8.07 2.00
C GLY A 237 -13.77 -9.20 2.92
N SER A 238 -14.71 -10.01 3.46
CA SER A 238 -14.36 -11.18 4.30
C SER A 238 -13.58 -12.23 3.52
N VAL A 239 -13.91 -12.48 2.26
CA VAL A 239 -13.25 -13.48 1.41
C VAL A 239 -11.79 -13.10 1.18
N VAL A 240 -11.55 -11.86 0.75
CA VAL A 240 -10.17 -11.40 0.45
C VAL A 240 -9.37 -11.14 1.73
N PHE A 241 -10.01 -10.73 2.82
CA PHE A 241 -9.37 -10.61 4.13
C PHE A 241 -8.81 -11.95 4.60
N ASN A 242 -9.63 -13.00 4.58
CA ASN A 242 -9.22 -14.34 4.98
C ASN A 242 -8.14 -14.90 4.04
N ALA A 243 -8.26 -14.65 2.74
CA ALA A 243 -7.22 -15.05 1.77
C ALA A 243 -5.88 -14.34 2.03
N LEU A 244 -5.91 -13.03 2.35
CA LEU A 244 -4.69 -12.29 2.66
C LEU A 244 -4.06 -12.77 3.96
N THR A 245 -4.83 -12.90 5.04
CA THR A 245 -4.31 -13.34 6.34
C THR A 245 -3.74 -14.75 6.29
N TYR A 246 -4.38 -15.66 5.57
CA TYR A 246 -3.86 -17.00 5.31
C TYR A 246 -2.54 -16.95 4.53
N ALA A 247 -2.48 -16.16 3.45
CA ALA A 247 -1.28 -16.02 2.63
C ALA A 247 -0.12 -15.39 3.42
N VAL A 248 -0.40 -14.42 4.30
CA VAL A 248 0.61 -13.82 5.19
C VAL A 248 1.15 -14.86 6.18
N SER A 249 0.28 -15.58 6.87
CA SER A 249 0.72 -16.61 7.83
C SER A 249 1.54 -17.70 7.15
N LYS A 250 1.13 -18.13 5.94
CA LYS A 250 1.89 -19.10 5.15
C LYS A 250 3.25 -18.54 4.74
N ALA A 251 3.31 -17.31 4.25
CA ALA A 251 4.56 -16.67 3.86
C ALA A 251 5.54 -16.53 5.03
N GLU A 252 5.04 -16.15 6.21
CA GLU A 252 5.85 -16.06 7.43
C GLU A 252 6.45 -17.43 7.82
N ALA A 253 5.64 -18.49 7.74
CA ALA A 253 6.10 -19.86 8.00
C ALA A 253 7.13 -20.34 6.97
N ASP A 254 6.86 -20.15 5.68
CA ASP A 254 7.78 -20.57 4.60
C ASP A 254 9.13 -19.84 4.71
N ILE A 255 9.10 -18.53 5.00
CA ILE A 255 10.31 -17.72 5.20
C ILE A 255 11.09 -18.18 6.43
N ALA A 256 10.42 -18.49 7.53
CA ALA A 256 11.07 -18.96 8.75
C ALA A 256 11.77 -20.31 8.53
N VAL A 257 11.12 -21.24 7.81
CA VAL A 257 11.71 -22.54 7.43
C VAL A 257 12.94 -22.35 6.55
N GLY A 258 12.84 -21.51 5.50
CA GLY A 258 13.96 -21.20 4.61
C GLY A 258 15.14 -20.60 5.35
N MET A 259 14.91 -19.63 6.23
CA MET A 259 15.97 -19.05 7.07
C MET A 259 16.67 -20.09 7.96
N THR A 260 15.92 -21.02 8.54
CA THR A 260 16.51 -22.10 9.36
C THR A 260 17.38 -23.02 8.52
N GLN A 261 16.98 -23.34 7.30
CA GLN A 261 17.76 -24.16 6.37
C GLN A 261 19.05 -23.45 5.91
N ASP A 262 18.97 -22.14 5.66
CA ASP A 262 20.13 -21.32 5.23
C ASP A 262 21.17 -21.13 6.36
N LEU A 263 20.77 -21.26 7.62
CA LEU A 263 21.65 -21.09 8.79
C LEU A 263 22.31 -22.40 9.27
N ASN A 264 21.87 -23.56 8.80
CA ASN A 264 22.41 -24.87 9.13
C ASN A 264 23.26 -25.45 8.00
#